data_97815691ba1088408ee41b33c04de0ca
#
_entry.id   97815691ba1088408ee41b33c04de0ca
#
_cell.length_a   1.000
_cell.length_b   1.000
_cell.length_c   1.000
_cell.angle_alpha   90.00
_cell.angle_beta   90.00
_cell.angle_gamma   90.00
#
_symmetry.space_group_name_H-M   'P 1'
#
loop_
_entity.id
_entity.type
_entity.pdbx_description
1 polymer ?
#
loop_
_entity_poly.entity_id
_entity_poly.type
_entity_poly.pdbx_seq_one_letter_code
_entity_poly.pdbx_strand_id
1 'polypeptide(L)'
;TGDKLYFKGELTPASSVGIGTFTLSKKCNAGGNAMSLLFGDNFENQYSLQGKNYAFYALFKGCANLEGVSSDFLPATTLSNYCYCSTFENTSIEIAPVLPAKILATRCYQRMFYRCKSLSYIEAMFTTTPSSTYTSNWVYGVSSSGTFVKHIYADWDVTGVNGVPTNWTLTHDIVNSGYIIGKTGENGHYSD
;
A
#
# COMPACT_ATOMS: atom_id res chain seq x y z
N THR A 1 23.93 6.97 11.58
CA THR A 1 22.60 7.05 12.26
C THR A 1 22.06 8.44 11.97
N GLY A 2 21.08 8.53 11.07
CA GLY A 2 20.42 9.80 10.74
C GLY A 2 19.51 10.29 11.87
N ASP A 3 19.24 11.60 11.88
CA ASP A 3 18.27 12.20 12.78
C ASP A 3 16.86 11.65 12.51
N LYS A 4 16.07 11.50 13.57
CA LYS A 4 14.67 11.07 13.50
C LYS A 4 13.78 12.23 13.90
N LEU A 5 12.74 12.47 13.10
CA LEU A 5 11.69 13.43 13.41
C LEU A 5 10.38 12.66 13.52
N TYR A 6 9.66 12.87 14.62
CA TYR A 6 8.38 12.19 14.89
C TYR A 6 7.22 13.13 14.67
N PHE A 7 6.19 12.63 14.00
CA PHE A 7 4.93 13.34 13.76
C PHE A 7 3.78 12.54 14.34
N LYS A 8 2.90 13.21 15.05
CA LYS A 8 1.59 12.69 15.47
C LYS A 8 0.58 13.84 15.53
N GLY A 9 -0.70 13.53 15.48
CA GLY A 9 -1.76 14.53 15.57
C GLY A 9 -3.14 13.87 15.60
N GLU A 10 -4.14 14.68 15.79
CA GLU A 10 -5.56 14.31 15.68
C GLU A 10 -6.17 15.06 14.49
N LEU A 11 -5.52 14.91 13.32
CA LEU A 11 -5.87 15.67 12.13
C LEU A 11 -7.20 15.17 11.54
N THR A 12 -7.99 16.11 11.07
CA THR A 12 -9.24 15.79 10.35
C THR A 12 -9.01 15.98 8.85
N PRO A 13 -9.17 14.92 8.04
CA PRO A 13 -8.99 15.03 6.60
C PRO A 13 -10.03 15.95 5.96
N ALA A 14 -9.58 16.87 5.11
CA ALA A 14 -10.45 17.72 4.32
C ALA A 14 -10.62 17.15 2.90
N SER A 15 -11.78 17.37 2.29
CA SER A 15 -12.09 16.90 0.94
C SER A 15 -11.07 17.40 -0.08
N SER A 16 -10.51 16.48 -0.88
CA SER A 16 -9.50 16.73 -1.91
C SER A 16 -8.17 17.33 -1.44
N VAL A 17 -7.94 17.42 -0.14
CA VAL A 17 -6.70 17.94 0.46
C VAL A 17 -6.09 16.94 1.44
N GLY A 18 -6.91 16.10 2.07
CA GLY A 18 -6.46 15.19 3.12
C GLY A 18 -6.06 15.93 4.39
N ILE A 19 -5.01 15.45 5.04
CA ILE A 19 -4.41 16.08 6.24
C ILE A 19 -3.23 16.99 5.90
N GLY A 20 -2.95 17.19 4.61
CA GLY A 20 -1.81 17.96 4.10
C GLY A 20 -0.77 17.08 3.41
N THR A 21 0.23 17.71 2.84
CA THR A 21 1.32 17.05 2.10
C THR A 21 2.66 17.39 2.73
N PHE A 22 3.48 16.38 2.99
CA PHE A 22 4.87 16.61 3.41
C PHE A 22 5.71 17.13 2.25
N THR A 23 6.69 17.97 2.58
CA THR A 23 7.73 18.39 1.66
C THR A 23 9.09 18.00 2.25
N LEU A 24 9.90 17.28 1.48
CA LEU A 24 11.16 16.71 1.94
C LEU A 24 12.32 17.35 1.18
N SER A 25 13.15 18.14 1.87
CA SER A 25 14.33 18.82 1.28
C SER A 25 15.55 17.90 1.13
N LYS A 26 15.60 16.80 1.88
CA LYS A 26 16.69 15.81 1.88
C LYS A 26 16.13 14.40 1.79
N LYS A 27 16.97 13.47 1.32
CA LYS A 27 16.68 12.03 1.27
C LYS A 27 16.36 11.52 2.67
N CYS A 28 15.25 10.81 2.78
CA CYS A 28 14.80 10.21 4.04
C CYS A 28 13.89 9.01 3.80
N ASN A 29 13.63 8.27 4.87
CA ASN A 29 12.65 7.20 4.94
C ASN A 29 11.52 7.59 5.89
N ALA A 30 10.30 7.21 5.56
CA ALA A 30 9.15 7.28 6.45
C ALA A 30 8.94 5.93 7.15
N GLY A 31 8.64 5.95 8.44
CA GLY A 31 8.39 4.73 9.20
C GLY A 31 7.38 4.92 10.31
N GLY A 32 7.04 3.83 10.98
CA GLY A 32 6.00 3.79 11.99
C GLY A 32 4.60 3.68 11.38
N ASN A 33 3.58 4.12 12.09
CA ASN A 33 2.19 3.92 11.74
C ASN A 33 1.52 5.26 11.43
N ALA A 34 1.08 5.44 10.16
CA ALA A 34 0.45 6.68 9.69
C ALA A 34 -0.85 7.03 10.45
N MET A 35 -1.51 6.05 11.08
CA MET A 35 -2.72 6.31 11.88
C MET A 35 -2.45 7.27 13.05
N SER A 36 -1.19 7.40 13.51
CA SER A 36 -0.80 8.38 14.52
C SER A 36 -1.08 9.83 14.13
N LEU A 37 -1.16 10.12 12.82
CA LEU A 37 -1.53 11.46 12.31
C LEU A 37 -3.04 11.77 12.47
N LEU A 38 -3.88 10.74 12.58
CA LEU A 38 -5.34 10.87 12.68
C LEU A 38 -5.87 10.67 14.11
N PHE A 39 -5.15 9.91 14.92
CA PHE A 39 -5.64 9.42 16.22
C PHE A 39 -4.71 9.76 17.39
N GLY A 40 -3.66 10.55 17.15
CA GLY A 40 -2.72 10.98 18.20
C GLY A 40 -2.13 9.78 18.95
N ASP A 41 -2.22 9.78 20.27
CA ASP A 41 -1.74 8.71 21.14
C ASP A 41 -2.63 7.44 21.12
N ASN A 42 -3.84 7.53 20.55
CA ASN A 42 -4.79 6.41 20.46
C ASN A 42 -4.66 5.61 19.16
N PHE A 43 -3.58 5.75 18.41
CA PHE A 43 -3.42 5.15 17.08
C PHE A 43 -3.16 3.64 17.11
N GLU A 44 -2.65 3.11 18.20
CA GLU A 44 -2.28 1.73 18.35
C GLU A 44 -3.39 0.75 18.00
N ASN A 45 -3.96 0.06 17.73
CA ASN A 45 -5.13 -0.74 17.41
C ASN A 45 -6.14 -0.05 16.47
N GLN A 46 -5.75 1.02 15.77
CA GLN A 46 -6.59 1.65 14.77
C GLN A 46 -6.28 1.06 13.38
N TYR A 47 -7.22 0.26 12.87
CA TYR A 47 -7.12 -0.38 11.57
C TYR A 47 -8.26 0.02 10.63
N SER A 48 -9.05 1.04 11.00
CA SER A 48 -10.21 1.48 10.23
C SER A 48 -10.12 2.96 9.85
N LEU A 49 -10.31 3.22 8.56
CA LEU A 49 -10.49 4.57 8.01
C LEU A 49 -11.97 4.86 7.71
N GLN A 50 -12.92 4.09 8.26
CA GLN A 50 -14.34 4.34 8.06
C GLN A 50 -14.70 5.79 8.42
N GLY A 51 -15.37 6.50 7.50
CA GLY A 51 -15.72 7.90 7.69
C GLY A 51 -14.56 8.91 7.52
N LYS A 52 -13.33 8.43 7.33
CA LYS A 52 -12.13 9.26 7.11
C LYS A 52 -11.80 9.38 5.61
N ASN A 53 -12.74 9.87 4.81
CA ASN A 53 -12.48 10.12 3.39
C ASN A 53 -11.27 11.05 3.21
N TYR A 54 -10.45 10.79 2.19
CA TYR A 54 -9.21 11.53 1.92
C TYR A 54 -8.16 11.44 3.05
N ALA A 55 -8.19 10.44 3.94
CA ALA A 55 -7.34 10.35 5.13
C ALA A 55 -5.87 10.72 4.87
N PHE A 56 -5.23 10.06 3.92
CA PHE A 56 -3.83 10.29 3.56
C PHE A 56 -3.68 10.70 2.08
N TYR A 57 -4.68 11.42 1.57
CA TYR A 57 -4.65 11.96 0.22
C TYR A 57 -3.39 12.79 -0.01
N ALA A 58 -2.61 12.45 -1.04
CA ALA A 58 -1.40 13.17 -1.45
C ALA A 58 -0.34 13.36 -0.34
N LEU A 59 -0.31 12.53 0.70
CA LEU A 59 0.54 12.72 1.90
C LEU A 59 2.00 12.98 1.57
N PHE A 60 2.58 12.22 0.60
CA PHE A 60 3.97 12.37 0.12
C PHE A 60 4.05 12.71 -1.36
N LYS A 61 2.97 13.21 -1.95
CA LYS A 61 2.94 13.52 -3.37
C LYS A 61 4.07 14.49 -3.76
N GLY A 62 4.88 14.09 -4.74
CA GLY A 62 6.00 14.91 -5.24
C GLY A 62 7.25 14.87 -4.35
N CYS A 63 7.26 14.10 -3.27
CA CYS A 63 8.44 13.94 -2.41
C CYS A 63 9.49 13.04 -3.07
N ALA A 64 10.21 13.53 -4.08
CA ALA A 64 11.26 12.77 -4.75
C ALA A 64 12.42 12.32 -3.81
N ASN A 65 12.52 12.95 -2.64
CA ASN A 65 13.51 12.60 -1.61
C ASN A 65 13.00 11.51 -0.62
N LEU A 66 11.79 11.00 -0.78
CA LEU A 66 11.32 9.83 -0.04
C LEU A 66 11.81 8.56 -0.75
N GLU A 67 12.79 7.87 -0.15
CA GLU A 67 13.43 6.69 -0.75
C GLU A 67 12.90 5.37 -0.20
N GLY A 68 12.36 5.35 1.01
CA GLY A 68 11.82 4.17 1.64
C GLY A 68 10.64 4.46 2.55
N VAL A 69 9.84 3.43 2.77
CA VAL A 69 8.71 3.45 3.69
C VAL A 69 8.64 2.11 4.41
N SER A 70 8.34 2.11 5.72
CA SER A 70 8.22 0.85 6.46
C SER A 70 7.01 0.03 5.97
N SER A 71 7.11 -1.29 6.05
CA SER A 71 6.08 -2.21 5.57
C SER A 71 4.74 -2.02 6.30
N ASP A 72 4.75 -1.63 7.55
CA ASP A 72 3.61 -1.43 8.45
C ASP A 72 3.07 0.01 8.46
N PHE A 73 3.57 0.88 7.58
CA PHE A 73 3.20 2.30 7.55
C PHE A 73 1.70 2.55 7.33
N LEU A 74 1.02 1.72 6.54
CA LEU A 74 -0.40 1.85 6.20
C LEU A 74 -1.22 0.64 6.69
N PRO A 75 -1.49 0.49 7.99
CA PRO A 75 -2.06 -0.73 8.56
C PRO A 75 -3.56 -0.89 8.37
N ALA A 76 -4.27 0.05 7.74
CA ALA A 76 -5.72 0.03 7.68
C ALA A 76 -6.26 -1.15 6.85
N THR A 77 -7.12 -1.95 7.46
CA THR A 77 -7.87 -3.05 6.84
C THR A 77 -9.26 -2.64 6.36
N THR A 78 -9.80 -1.53 6.89
CA THR A 78 -11.05 -0.92 6.42
C THR A 78 -10.73 0.44 5.78
N LEU A 79 -11.05 0.58 4.50
CA LEU A 79 -10.76 1.77 3.72
C LEU A 79 -11.97 2.70 3.61
N SER A 80 -11.72 3.96 3.27
CA SER A 80 -12.72 4.95 2.90
C SER A 80 -12.40 5.56 1.54
N ASN A 81 -13.33 6.36 0.99
CA ASN A 81 -13.15 6.93 -0.33
C ASN A 81 -11.92 7.85 -0.38
N TYR A 82 -11.10 7.70 -1.42
CA TYR A 82 -9.88 8.49 -1.67
C TYR A 82 -8.83 8.42 -0.54
N CYS A 83 -8.91 7.50 0.42
CA CYS A 83 -8.09 7.53 1.63
C CYS A 83 -6.58 7.52 1.37
N TYR A 84 -6.12 6.82 0.33
CA TYR A 84 -4.72 6.75 -0.10
C TYR A 84 -4.50 7.27 -1.53
N CYS A 85 -5.43 8.06 -2.05
CA CYS A 85 -5.29 8.63 -3.39
C CYS A 85 -4.03 9.50 -3.47
N SER A 86 -3.17 9.23 -4.45
CA SER A 86 -1.90 9.95 -4.70
C SER A 86 -0.90 9.96 -3.53
N THR A 87 -1.03 9.10 -2.52
CA THR A 87 -0.20 9.14 -1.29
C THR A 87 1.30 9.17 -1.58
N PHE A 88 1.78 8.36 -2.52
CA PHE A 88 3.20 8.27 -2.89
C PHE A 88 3.47 8.73 -4.34
N GLU A 89 2.56 9.44 -4.97
CA GLU A 89 2.72 9.90 -6.35
C GLU A 89 4.04 10.68 -6.54
N ASN A 90 4.86 10.29 -7.53
CA ASN A 90 6.17 10.89 -7.82
C ASN A 90 7.18 10.84 -6.65
N THR A 91 7.22 9.76 -5.89
CA THR A 91 8.28 9.48 -4.91
C THR A 91 9.34 8.54 -5.49
N SER A 92 10.44 8.36 -4.77
CA SER A 92 11.54 7.46 -5.15
C SER A 92 11.54 6.12 -4.39
N ILE A 93 10.43 5.74 -3.75
CA ILE A 93 10.35 4.47 -3.02
C ILE A 93 10.57 3.28 -3.96
N GLU A 94 11.28 2.26 -3.48
CA GLU A 94 11.56 1.03 -4.21
C GLU A 94 10.61 -0.10 -3.81
N ILE A 95 10.15 -0.09 -2.57
CA ILE A 95 9.25 -1.07 -1.96
C ILE A 95 8.03 -0.33 -1.40
N ALA A 96 6.84 -0.75 -1.80
CA ALA A 96 5.60 -0.22 -1.22
C ALA A 96 5.39 -0.74 0.21
N PRO A 97 4.70 0.02 1.09
CA PRO A 97 4.17 -0.57 2.32
C PRO A 97 3.15 -1.65 1.98
N VAL A 98 2.98 -2.62 2.87
CA VAL A 98 1.92 -3.64 2.72
C VAL A 98 0.55 -2.96 2.72
N LEU A 99 -0.33 -3.39 1.81
CA LEU A 99 -1.70 -2.91 1.70
C LEU A 99 -2.67 -4.01 2.18
N PRO A 100 -3.00 -4.06 3.49
CA PRO A 100 -3.66 -5.21 4.10
C PRO A 100 -5.16 -5.28 3.86
N ALA A 101 -5.79 -4.22 3.35
CA ALA A 101 -7.23 -4.16 3.14
C ALA A 101 -7.67 -5.15 2.06
N LYS A 102 -8.70 -5.97 2.35
CA LYS A 102 -9.26 -6.96 1.41
C LYS A 102 -10.32 -6.36 0.49
N ILE A 103 -11.03 -5.34 0.94
CA ILE A 103 -12.12 -4.69 0.19
C ILE A 103 -11.71 -3.27 -0.16
N LEU A 104 -11.86 -2.91 -1.42
CA LEU A 104 -11.52 -1.59 -1.93
C LEU A 104 -12.70 -0.60 -1.78
N ALA A 105 -12.39 0.64 -1.41
CA ALA A 105 -13.32 1.76 -1.43
C ALA A 105 -13.11 2.61 -2.70
N THR A 106 -14.07 3.45 -3.05
CA THR A 106 -14.00 4.30 -4.24
C THR A 106 -12.72 5.14 -4.25
N ARG A 107 -11.92 4.97 -5.30
CA ARG A 107 -10.66 5.71 -5.55
C ARG A 107 -9.65 5.65 -4.40
N CYS A 108 -9.74 4.62 -3.54
CA CYS A 108 -8.86 4.49 -2.37
C CYS A 108 -7.38 4.47 -2.75
N TYR A 109 -7.02 3.84 -3.87
CA TYR A 109 -5.64 3.74 -4.36
C TYR A 109 -5.42 4.48 -5.70
N GLN A 110 -6.35 5.37 -6.13
CA GLN A 110 -6.15 6.13 -7.35
C GLN A 110 -4.79 6.84 -7.32
N ARG A 111 -3.96 6.65 -8.37
CA ARG A 111 -2.63 7.27 -8.54
C ARG A 111 -1.69 7.07 -7.34
N MET A 112 -1.90 6.09 -6.48
CA MET A 112 -1.14 5.93 -5.24
C MET A 112 0.37 5.88 -5.49
N PHE A 113 0.80 5.12 -6.49
CA PHE A 113 2.20 4.96 -6.90
C PHE A 113 2.48 5.54 -8.29
N TYR A 114 1.65 6.48 -8.74
CA TYR A 114 1.80 7.09 -10.08
C TYR A 114 3.20 7.71 -10.22
N ARG A 115 3.95 7.24 -11.25
CA ARG A 115 5.33 7.68 -11.53
C ARG A 115 6.36 7.44 -10.42
N CYS A 116 6.16 6.47 -9.55
CA CYS A 116 7.21 5.96 -8.66
C CYS A 116 8.16 5.08 -9.47
N LYS A 117 9.09 5.69 -10.22
CA LYS A 117 9.91 5.02 -11.24
C LYS A 117 10.83 3.94 -10.71
N SER A 118 11.20 4.01 -9.43
CA SER A 118 12.06 3.04 -8.75
C SER A 118 11.26 1.88 -8.12
N LEU A 119 9.92 2.01 -8.01
CA LEU A 119 9.09 1.02 -7.33
C LEU A 119 9.09 -0.30 -8.09
N SER A 120 9.54 -1.36 -7.42
CA SER A 120 9.71 -2.71 -7.97
C SER A 120 9.10 -3.82 -7.11
N TYR A 121 8.46 -3.48 -5.97
CA TYR A 121 7.79 -4.44 -5.12
C TYR A 121 6.51 -3.86 -4.54
N ILE A 122 5.39 -4.58 -4.73
CA ILE A 122 4.08 -4.26 -4.14
C ILE A 122 3.48 -5.54 -3.54
N GLU A 123 3.01 -5.43 -2.30
CA GLU A 123 2.21 -6.44 -1.64
C GLU A 123 0.83 -5.87 -1.31
N ALA A 124 -0.23 -6.41 -1.97
CA ALA A 124 -1.57 -5.87 -1.87
C ALA A 124 -2.61 -6.99 -1.69
N MET A 125 -3.27 -6.99 -0.53
CA MET A 125 -4.11 -8.10 -0.07
C MET A 125 -5.59 -8.02 -0.51
N PHE A 126 -5.97 -7.08 -1.36
CA PHE A 126 -7.36 -6.93 -1.76
C PHE A 126 -7.85 -8.08 -2.67
N THR A 127 -9.06 -8.54 -2.38
CA THR A 127 -9.79 -9.53 -3.19
C THR A 127 -10.79 -8.87 -4.14
N THR A 128 -11.10 -7.60 -3.93
CA THR A 128 -11.90 -6.79 -4.88
C THR A 128 -11.16 -6.67 -6.20
N THR A 129 -11.81 -6.93 -7.32
CA THR A 129 -11.24 -6.76 -8.66
C THR A 129 -10.84 -5.30 -8.88
N PRO A 130 -9.54 -5.00 -9.14
CA PRO A 130 -9.09 -3.65 -9.38
C PRO A 130 -9.68 -3.09 -10.68
N SER A 131 -9.99 -1.79 -10.67
CA SER A 131 -10.56 -1.09 -11.82
C SER A 131 -10.32 0.41 -11.71
N SER A 132 -10.69 1.18 -12.73
CA SER A 132 -10.64 2.65 -12.66
C SER A 132 -11.49 3.25 -11.53
N THR A 133 -12.44 2.49 -10.98
CA THR A 133 -13.22 2.92 -9.80
C THR A 133 -12.38 2.99 -8.53
N TYR A 134 -11.39 2.10 -8.37
CA TYR A 134 -10.63 1.94 -7.14
C TYR A 134 -9.15 2.33 -7.28
N THR A 135 -8.52 1.89 -8.37
CA THR A 135 -7.07 1.87 -8.61
C THR A 135 -6.67 2.64 -9.88
N SER A 136 -7.46 3.65 -10.29
CA SER A 136 -7.19 4.40 -11.52
C SER A 136 -5.74 4.90 -11.60
N ASN A 137 -4.99 4.41 -12.60
CA ASN A 137 -3.58 4.76 -12.85
C ASN A 137 -2.65 4.56 -11.64
N TRP A 138 -2.97 3.65 -10.72
CA TRP A 138 -2.26 3.54 -9.44
C TRP A 138 -0.80 3.15 -9.58
N VAL A 139 -0.45 2.37 -10.61
CA VAL A 139 0.93 1.91 -10.91
C VAL A 139 1.43 2.43 -12.27
N TYR A 140 0.86 3.51 -12.79
CA TYR A 140 1.36 4.10 -14.04
C TYR A 140 2.77 4.65 -13.88
N GLY A 141 3.72 4.18 -14.70
CA GLY A 141 5.10 4.68 -14.72
C GLY A 141 5.95 4.24 -13.53
N VAL A 142 5.64 3.10 -12.90
CA VAL A 142 6.53 2.39 -11.97
C VAL A 142 7.67 1.70 -12.74
N SER A 143 8.57 1.00 -12.06
CA SER A 143 9.65 0.22 -12.70
C SER A 143 9.09 -0.71 -13.79
N SER A 144 9.88 -0.93 -14.84
CA SER A 144 9.52 -1.83 -15.95
C SER A 144 9.52 -3.31 -15.56
N SER A 145 10.09 -3.67 -14.40
CA SER A 145 10.10 -5.03 -13.85
C SER A 145 9.99 -4.95 -12.33
N GLY A 146 9.45 -5.99 -11.72
CA GLY A 146 9.27 -6.08 -10.27
C GLY A 146 8.48 -7.30 -9.87
N THR A 147 8.08 -7.35 -8.60
CA THR A 147 7.26 -8.41 -8.01
C THR A 147 5.98 -7.81 -7.43
N PHE A 148 4.85 -8.42 -7.79
CA PHE A 148 3.55 -8.13 -7.21
C PHE A 148 3.06 -9.33 -6.42
N VAL A 149 2.78 -9.14 -5.14
CA VAL A 149 2.20 -10.16 -4.26
C VAL A 149 0.74 -9.85 -4.06
N LYS A 150 -0.16 -10.79 -4.39
CA LYS A 150 -1.59 -10.67 -4.11
C LYS A 150 -2.04 -11.73 -3.10
N HIS A 151 -3.19 -11.47 -2.47
CA HIS A 151 -3.81 -12.43 -1.56
C HIS A 151 -4.12 -13.74 -2.28
N ILE A 152 -3.88 -14.90 -1.64
CA ILE A 152 -4.08 -16.23 -2.26
C ILE A 152 -5.53 -16.45 -2.77
N TYR A 153 -6.52 -15.83 -2.14
CA TYR A 153 -7.93 -15.90 -2.56
C TYR A 153 -8.36 -14.75 -3.48
N ALA A 154 -7.41 -13.95 -3.98
CA ALA A 154 -7.71 -12.92 -4.98
C ALA A 154 -7.82 -13.57 -6.36
N ASP A 155 -9.02 -13.69 -6.87
CA ASP A 155 -9.34 -14.40 -8.09
C ASP A 155 -9.43 -13.46 -9.33
N TRP A 156 -8.90 -12.26 -9.24
CA TRP A 156 -8.83 -11.32 -10.34
C TRP A 156 -7.48 -11.43 -11.08
N ASP A 157 -7.51 -11.16 -12.38
CA ASP A 157 -6.36 -11.21 -13.28
C ASP A 157 -6.22 -9.92 -14.10
N VAL A 158 -6.30 -8.79 -13.43
CA VAL A 158 -6.21 -7.48 -14.08
C VAL A 158 -4.75 -7.03 -14.12
N THR A 159 -4.24 -6.78 -15.33
CA THR A 159 -2.89 -6.24 -15.57
C THR A 159 -2.93 -4.81 -16.09
N GLY A 160 -1.76 -4.15 -16.13
CA GLY A 160 -1.59 -2.78 -16.59
C GLY A 160 -1.79 -1.74 -15.48
N VAL A 161 -2.04 -0.51 -15.86
CA VAL A 161 -1.97 0.66 -14.95
C VAL A 161 -2.99 0.66 -13.81
N ASN A 162 -4.04 -0.15 -13.92
CA ASN A 162 -5.08 -0.29 -12.89
C ASN A 162 -4.99 -1.61 -12.11
N GLY A 163 -4.10 -2.53 -12.49
CA GLY A 163 -3.92 -3.85 -11.88
C GLY A 163 -2.47 -4.12 -11.53
N VAL A 164 -2.00 -5.32 -11.85
CA VAL A 164 -0.57 -5.68 -11.77
C VAL A 164 0.20 -4.97 -12.87
N PRO A 165 1.33 -4.30 -12.58
CA PRO A 165 2.13 -3.67 -13.63
C PRO A 165 2.52 -4.68 -14.72
N THR A 166 2.48 -4.26 -15.98
CA THR A 166 2.89 -5.10 -17.11
C THR A 166 4.35 -5.54 -16.93
N ASN A 167 4.65 -6.79 -17.23
CA ASN A 167 5.97 -7.44 -17.09
C ASN A 167 6.47 -7.64 -15.65
N TRP A 168 5.64 -7.43 -14.63
CA TRP A 168 5.99 -7.80 -13.27
C TRP A 168 5.69 -9.28 -13.00
N THR A 169 6.49 -9.91 -12.15
CA THR A 169 6.23 -11.27 -11.65
C THR A 169 5.09 -11.23 -10.66
N LEU A 170 4.02 -11.98 -10.92
CA LEU A 170 2.90 -12.15 -10.01
C LEU A 170 3.16 -13.35 -9.10
N THR A 171 3.05 -13.13 -7.80
CA THR A 171 3.09 -14.17 -6.77
C THR A 171 1.88 -14.05 -5.83
N HIS A 172 1.72 -15.02 -4.93
CA HIS A 172 0.64 -15.02 -3.94
C HIS A 172 1.22 -15.05 -2.54
N ASP A 173 0.55 -14.38 -1.60
CA ASP A 173 0.85 -14.53 -0.17
C ASP A 173 0.50 -15.94 0.29
N ILE A 174 1.53 -16.75 0.55
CA ILE A 174 1.40 -18.13 1.03
C ILE A 174 1.54 -18.22 2.56
N VAL A 175 1.96 -17.16 3.22
CA VAL A 175 2.31 -17.18 4.65
C VAL A 175 1.07 -17.21 5.54
N ASN A 176 -0.05 -16.64 5.09
CA ASN A 176 -1.31 -16.59 5.84
C ASN A 176 -2.33 -17.67 5.44
N SER A 177 -1.98 -18.59 4.52
CA SER A 177 -2.93 -19.58 4.02
C SER A 177 -3.08 -20.81 4.91
N GLY A 178 -2.22 -21.00 5.91
CA GLY A 178 -2.16 -22.23 6.67
C GLY A 178 -1.74 -23.47 5.84
N TYR A 179 -1.43 -23.27 4.57
CA TYR A 179 -0.90 -24.34 3.72
C TYR A 179 0.58 -24.53 3.98
N ILE A 180 0.92 -25.57 4.70
CA ILE A 180 2.27 -26.14 4.67
C ILE A 180 2.41 -26.77 3.28
N ILE A 181 3.22 -26.16 2.40
CA ILE A 181 3.66 -26.85 1.18
C ILE A 181 4.57 -27.96 1.66
N GLY A 182 4.03 -29.18 1.77
CA GLY A 182 4.83 -30.37 1.94
C GLY A 182 5.80 -30.44 0.77
N LYS A 183 7.10 -30.54 1.03
CA LYS A 183 8.09 -30.86 0.00
C LYS A 183 7.58 -32.07 -0.76
N THR A 184 7.34 -31.93 -2.04
CA THR A 184 7.15 -33.05 -2.94
C THR A 184 8.48 -33.84 -3.02
N GLY A 185 8.55 -34.92 -2.30
CA GLY A 185 9.70 -35.84 -2.32
C GLY A 185 9.73 -36.66 -1.05
N GLU A 186 8.84 -37.61 -0.97
CA GLU A 186 9.04 -38.98 -0.50
C GLU A 186 7.68 -39.60 -0.14
N ASN A 187 7.44 -40.79 -0.66
CA ASN A 187 6.25 -41.62 -0.44
C ASN A 187 6.04 -41.87 1.05
N GLY A 188 5.06 -41.25 1.65
CA GLY A 188 4.59 -41.52 3.00
C GLY A 188 3.13 -41.97 2.92
N HIS A 189 2.89 -43.27 3.07
CA HIS A 189 1.59 -43.88 3.36
C HIS A 189 1.00 -43.18 4.61
N TYR A 190 -0.19 -42.61 4.48
CA TYR A 190 -1.06 -42.41 5.63
C TYR A 190 -1.91 -43.66 5.81
N SER A 191 -1.71 -44.36 6.92
CA SER A 191 -2.64 -45.35 7.48
C SER A 191 -3.51 -44.64 8.51
N ASP A 192 -4.78 -44.97 8.52
CA ASP A 192 -5.94 -44.51 9.31
C ASP A 192 -5.69 -44.27 10.80
#